data_0f5d306f9b26496b00ac8f4758148c65
#
_entry.id   0f5d306f9b26496b00ac8f4758148c65
#
_cell.length_a   1.000
_cell.length_b   1.000
_cell.length_c   1.000
_cell.angle_alpha   90.00
_cell.angle_beta   90.00
_cell.angle_gamma   90.00
#
_symmetry.space_group_name_H-M   'P 1'
#
loop_
_entity.id
_entity.type
_entity.pdbx_description
1 polymer ?
#
loop_
_entity_poly.entity_id
_entity_poly.type
_entity_poly.pdbx_seq_one_letter_code
_entity_poly.pdbx_strand_id
1 'polypeptide(L)'
;MGIMTIDGRKVEFTDEKNVLSVIRKAGINVPTLCYQPELSIYGACRLCTVEDERGKLFASCSEIPRDGMVIYTNTKRLKKYRKMIVELLLGAHCRDCTLCDKSGNCVLQDLAYRLGVKEVRYENTKEEQPLDCSSYSIIRDPNKCVLCGNCVRACRELQGVEALGIAFRGTEATVMPAFNKGLGETMCVGCGQCRVVCPTGAITIRSDIDAVEDPDTRVIAQIAPAVRVAAGDAFGLPKGKSSMGKVVSALHQMGFDEVYDTGFSADLTVMEESAEFLNRVKNGGKLPLMT
;
A
#
# COMPACT_ATOMS: atom_id res chain seq x y z
N MET A 1 -23.06 3.55 -22.90
CA MET A 1 -22.43 2.60 -23.84
C MET A 1 -21.87 3.39 -25.00
N GLY A 2 -20.63 3.15 -25.37
CA GLY A 2 -19.98 3.87 -26.47
C GLY A 2 -18.77 3.08 -26.99
N ILE A 3 -18.16 3.58 -28.06
CA ILE A 3 -16.97 2.99 -28.68
C ILE A 3 -15.87 4.05 -28.72
N MET A 4 -14.68 3.69 -28.22
CA MET A 4 -13.46 4.49 -28.36
C MET A 4 -12.48 3.81 -29.31
N THR A 5 -11.61 4.60 -29.94
CA THR A 5 -10.48 4.08 -30.69
C THR A 5 -9.18 4.31 -29.91
N ILE A 6 -8.51 3.24 -29.51
CA ILE A 6 -7.28 3.27 -28.72
C ILE A 6 -6.16 2.64 -29.53
N ASP A 7 -5.14 3.41 -29.89
CA ASP A 7 -4.03 2.98 -30.75
C ASP A 7 -4.50 2.27 -32.04
N GLY A 8 -5.58 2.77 -32.67
CA GLY A 8 -6.20 2.24 -33.88
C GLY A 8 -7.17 1.07 -33.65
N ARG A 9 -7.38 0.60 -32.42
CA ARG A 9 -8.33 -0.49 -32.09
C ARG A 9 -9.61 0.08 -31.52
N LYS A 10 -10.77 -0.40 -31.99
CA LYS A 10 -12.08 -0.07 -31.42
C LYS A 10 -12.28 -0.84 -30.12
N VAL A 11 -12.65 -0.14 -29.06
CA VAL A 11 -12.88 -0.68 -27.72
C VAL A 11 -14.24 -0.18 -27.23
N GLU A 12 -15.12 -1.10 -26.88
CA GLU A 12 -16.42 -0.79 -26.30
C GLU A 12 -16.29 -0.49 -24.81
N PHE A 13 -17.06 0.49 -24.34
CA PHE A 13 -17.17 0.82 -22.93
C PHE A 13 -18.63 1.02 -22.54
N THR A 14 -18.93 0.78 -21.26
CA THR A 14 -20.29 0.90 -20.69
C THR A 14 -20.34 1.89 -19.56
N ASP A 15 -19.73 1.55 -18.43
CA ASP A 15 -19.78 2.23 -17.15
C ASP A 15 -18.39 2.55 -16.56
N GLU A 16 -17.35 2.38 -17.37
CA GLU A 16 -16.00 2.68 -16.95
C GLU A 16 -15.86 4.13 -16.49
N LYS A 17 -15.40 4.33 -15.25
CA LYS A 17 -15.33 5.63 -14.58
C LYS A 17 -14.42 6.65 -15.28
N ASN A 18 -13.43 6.19 -16.03
CA ASN A 18 -12.46 7.05 -16.72
C ASN A 18 -11.81 6.34 -17.92
N VAL A 19 -11.15 7.11 -18.77
CA VAL A 19 -10.46 6.63 -19.97
C VAL A 19 -9.39 5.58 -19.63
N LEU A 20 -8.69 5.71 -18.49
CA LEU A 20 -7.69 4.73 -18.07
C LEU A 20 -8.29 3.34 -17.84
N SER A 21 -9.50 3.26 -17.30
CA SER A 21 -10.19 1.99 -17.10
C SER A 21 -10.52 1.31 -18.43
N VAL A 22 -10.93 2.08 -19.44
CA VAL A 22 -11.17 1.55 -20.80
C VAL A 22 -9.86 1.05 -21.44
N ILE A 23 -8.77 1.81 -21.28
CA ILE A 23 -7.44 1.41 -21.77
C ILE A 23 -7.00 0.08 -21.12
N ARG A 24 -7.19 -0.07 -19.81
CA ARG A 24 -6.84 -1.30 -19.08
C ARG A 24 -7.71 -2.48 -19.49
N LYS A 25 -9.01 -2.27 -19.72
CA LYS A 25 -9.93 -3.27 -20.27
C LYS A 25 -9.47 -3.79 -21.64
N ALA A 26 -8.88 -2.92 -22.46
CA ALA A 26 -8.27 -3.29 -23.73
C ALA A 26 -6.92 -4.03 -23.61
N GLY A 27 -6.46 -4.36 -22.41
CA GLY A 27 -5.19 -5.03 -22.16
C GLY A 27 -3.96 -4.14 -22.32
N ILE A 28 -4.14 -2.81 -22.41
CA ILE A 28 -3.04 -1.86 -22.60
C ILE A 28 -2.56 -1.35 -21.24
N ASN A 29 -1.29 -1.55 -20.94
CA ASN A 29 -0.69 -1.14 -19.68
C ASN A 29 -0.10 0.27 -19.78
N VAL A 30 -0.89 1.27 -19.40
CA VAL A 30 -0.44 2.66 -19.22
C VAL A 30 0.00 2.86 -17.77
N PRO A 31 1.23 3.37 -17.52
CA PRO A 31 1.78 3.47 -16.18
C PRO A 31 1.06 4.49 -15.31
N THR A 32 0.99 4.20 -14.02
CA THR A 32 0.43 5.09 -12.99
C THR A 32 1.20 4.94 -11.68
N LEU A 33 1.26 6.00 -10.85
CA LEU A 33 1.72 5.96 -9.47
C LEU A 33 0.62 6.37 -8.49
N CYS A 34 -0.20 7.34 -8.87
CA CYS A 34 -1.21 7.93 -7.98
C CYS A 34 -2.63 7.40 -8.19
N TYR A 35 -2.86 6.49 -9.13
CA TYR A 35 -4.18 5.94 -9.39
C TYR A 35 -4.36 4.57 -8.74
N GLN A 36 -5.40 4.46 -7.93
CA GLN A 36 -5.93 3.22 -7.38
C GLN A 36 -7.43 3.16 -7.69
N PRO A 37 -7.98 2.02 -8.17
CA PRO A 37 -9.38 1.91 -8.57
C PRO A 37 -10.38 2.19 -7.44
N GLU A 38 -9.99 1.91 -6.21
CA GLU A 38 -10.82 2.01 -5.00
C GLU A 38 -10.69 3.36 -4.29
N LEU A 39 -9.79 4.23 -4.75
CA LEU A 39 -9.58 5.55 -4.19
C LEU A 39 -10.06 6.65 -5.14
N SER A 40 -10.35 7.81 -4.60
CA SER A 40 -10.65 9.00 -5.38
C SER A 40 -9.54 9.35 -6.38
N ILE A 41 -9.90 10.02 -7.47
CA ILE A 41 -8.94 10.42 -8.50
C ILE A 41 -8.10 11.59 -8.00
N TYR A 42 -6.77 11.45 -8.08
CA TYR A 42 -5.84 12.48 -7.62
C TYR A 42 -5.14 13.22 -8.78
N GLY A 43 -4.76 12.49 -9.85
CA GLY A 43 -4.19 13.06 -11.07
C GLY A 43 -2.79 13.68 -10.95
N ALA A 44 -2.08 13.46 -9.84
CA ALA A 44 -0.81 14.13 -9.53
C ALA A 44 0.38 13.64 -10.38
N CYS A 45 0.53 12.32 -10.57
CA CYS A 45 1.75 11.77 -11.18
C CYS A 45 1.87 12.00 -12.69
N ARG A 46 0.78 12.24 -13.40
CA ARG A 46 0.69 12.50 -14.85
C ARG A 46 1.26 11.39 -15.75
N LEU A 47 1.65 10.25 -15.23
CA LEU A 47 2.18 9.13 -16.01
C LEU A 47 1.14 8.48 -16.93
N CYS A 48 -0.14 8.57 -16.55
CA CYS A 48 -1.25 8.07 -17.35
C CYS A 48 -1.63 8.98 -18.54
N THR A 49 -0.84 10.02 -18.82
CA THR A 49 -1.09 10.94 -19.94
C THR A 49 -1.16 10.18 -21.26
N VAL A 50 -2.17 10.49 -22.05
CA VAL A 50 -2.42 10.02 -23.42
C VAL A 50 -2.55 11.21 -24.35
N GLU A 51 -2.56 10.96 -25.66
CA GLU A 51 -2.64 11.98 -26.71
C GLU A 51 -3.90 11.76 -27.54
N ASP A 52 -4.68 12.80 -27.82
CA ASP A 52 -5.82 12.69 -28.75
C ASP A 52 -5.39 12.86 -30.21
N GLU A 53 -6.32 12.72 -31.14
CA GLU A 53 -6.09 12.87 -32.59
C GLU A 53 -5.57 14.27 -33.00
N ARG A 54 -5.80 15.30 -32.14
CA ARG A 54 -5.34 16.68 -32.37
C ARG A 54 -4.00 16.97 -31.71
N GLY A 55 -3.37 15.96 -31.09
CA GLY A 55 -2.12 16.12 -30.36
C GLY A 55 -2.25 16.73 -28.97
N LYS A 56 -3.47 16.86 -28.42
CA LYS A 56 -3.68 17.33 -27.04
C LYS A 56 -3.35 16.25 -26.04
N LEU A 57 -2.56 16.59 -25.02
CA LEU A 57 -2.19 15.69 -23.92
C LEU A 57 -3.16 15.86 -22.74
N PHE A 58 -3.65 14.75 -22.20
CA PHE A 58 -4.48 14.75 -21.00
C PHE A 58 -4.25 13.49 -20.14
N ALA A 59 -4.58 13.58 -18.86
CA ALA A 59 -4.46 12.45 -17.94
C ALA A 59 -5.67 11.51 -18.08
N SER A 60 -5.46 10.30 -18.55
CA SER A 60 -6.53 9.32 -18.78
C SER A 60 -7.27 8.89 -17.50
N CYS A 61 -6.64 9.00 -16.33
CA CYS A 61 -7.28 8.65 -15.05
C CYS A 61 -8.36 9.65 -14.60
N SER A 62 -8.35 10.89 -15.13
CA SER A 62 -9.29 11.95 -14.76
C SER A 62 -10.25 12.37 -15.87
N GLU A 63 -10.14 11.77 -17.06
CA GLU A 63 -11.00 12.07 -18.20
C GLU A 63 -12.10 11.00 -18.32
N ILE A 64 -13.33 11.45 -18.56
CA ILE A 64 -14.48 10.57 -18.78
C ILE A 64 -14.47 10.06 -20.22
N PRO A 65 -14.67 8.74 -20.47
CA PRO A 65 -14.74 8.22 -21.81
C PRO A 65 -15.96 8.77 -22.57
N ARG A 66 -15.80 9.08 -23.86
CA ARG A 66 -16.87 9.57 -24.75
C ARG A 66 -16.90 8.75 -26.02
N ASP A 67 -18.09 8.58 -26.54
CA ASP A 67 -18.29 7.90 -27.81
C ASP A 67 -17.54 8.62 -28.94
N GLY A 68 -16.91 7.83 -29.83
CA GLY A 68 -16.08 8.32 -30.93
C GLY A 68 -14.71 8.90 -30.52
N MET A 69 -14.33 8.89 -29.22
CA MET A 69 -13.04 9.39 -28.79
C MET A 69 -11.89 8.56 -29.40
N VAL A 70 -10.89 9.25 -29.97
CA VAL A 70 -9.66 8.63 -30.53
C VAL A 70 -8.46 9.04 -29.69
N ILE A 71 -7.71 8.04 -29.19
CA ILE A 71 -6.54 8.30 -28.34
C ILE A 71 -5.36 7.40 -28.71
N TYR A 72 -4.18 7.91 -28.42
CA TYR A 72 -2.90 7.22 -28.57
C TYR A 72 -2.24 7.08 -27.21
N THR A 73 -1.76 5.88 -26.88
CA THR A 73 -1.16 5.59 -25.57
C THR A 73 0.36 5.50 -25.60
N ASN A 74 0.96 5.35 -26.77
CA ASN A 74 2.37 4.96 -26.89
C ASN A 74 3.13 5.69 -28.02
N THR A 75 2.91 7.00 -28.18
CA THR A 75 3.66 7.82 -29.16
C THR A 75 5.10 8.09 -28.68
N LYS A 76 6.00 8.48 -29.61
CA LYS A 76 7.37 8.93 -29.25
C LYS A 76 7.35 10.08 -28.25
N ARG A 77 6.38 10.99 -28.39
CA ARG A 77 6.17 12.14 -27.51
C ARG A 77 5.79 11.68 -26.09
N LEU A 78 4.86 10.75 -25.96
CA LEU A 78 4.44 10.20 -24.66
C LEU A 78 5.57 9.42 -23.97
N LYS A 79 6.37 8.66 -24.70
CA LYS A 79 7.54 7.98 -24.14
C LYS A 79 8.55 8.97 -23.57
N LYS A 80 8.88 10.04 -24.31
CA LYS A 80 9.77 11.11 -23.85
C LYS A 80 9.20 11.82 -22.61
N TYR A 81 7.90 12.10 -22.62
CA TYR A 81 7.19 12.75 -21.53
C TYR A 81 7.23 11.91 -20.26
N ARG A 82 6.88 10.62 -20.34
CA ARG A 82 6.92 9.70 -19.18
C ARG A 82 8.33 9.50 -18.64
N LYS A 83 9.33 9.37 -19.54
CA LYS A 83 10.73 9.29 -19.13
C LYS A 83 11.16 10.51 -18.33
N MET A 84 10.81 11.71 -18.78
CA MET A 84 11.10 12.96 -18.06
C MET A 84 10.44 13.02 -16.68
N ILE A 85 9.17 12.59 -16.56
CA ILE A 85 8.48 12.53 -15.27
C ILE A 85 9.19 11.58 -14.30
N VAL A 86 9.55 10.38 -14.76
CA VAL A 86 10.24 9.40 -13.91
C VAL A 86 11.61 9.91 -13.50
N GLU A 87 12.32 10.58 -14.40
CA GLU A 87 13.62 11.19 -14.11
C GLU A 87 13.50 12.31 -13.05
N LEU A 88 12.46 13.17 -13.14
CA LEU A 88 12.17 14.20 -12.13
C LEU A 88 11.83 13.56 -10.76
N LEU A 89 11.04 12.49 -10.73
CA LEU A 89 10.72 11.77 -9.50
C LEU A 89 11.97 11.14 -8.87
N LEU A 90 12.87 10.60 -9.69
CA LEU A 90 14.16 10.06 -9.24
C LEU A 90 15.12 11.16 -8.77
N GLY A 91 15.03 12.37 -9.32
CA GLY A 91 15.80 13.52 -8.86
C GLY A 91 15.50 13.89 -7.41
N ALA A 92 14.26 13.71 -6.98
CA ALA A 92 13.79 14.00 -5.62
C ALA A 92 13.73 12.75 -4.70
N HIS A 93 14.34 11.63 -5.10
CA HIS A 93 14.29 10.35 -4.40
C HIS A 93 15.69 9.91 -3.98
N CYS A 94 15.85 9.28 -2.80
CA CYS A 94 17.16 8.88 -2.27
C CYS A 94 17.94 7.91 -3.15
N ARG A 95 17.29 7.11 -3.98
CA ARG A 95 17.88 6.15 -4.94
C ARG A 95 18.70 5.00 -4.35
N ASP A 96 18.63 4.77 -3.04
CA ASP A 96 19.34 3.68 -2.34
C ASP A 96 18.63 2.35 -2.51
N CYS A 97 18.45 1.94 -3.77
CA CYS A 97 17.62 0.77 -4.11
C CYS A 97 18.18 -0.54 -3.54
N THR A 98 19.48 -0.66 -3.39
CA THR A 98 20.14 -1.87 -2.86
C THR A 98 19.85 -2.12 -1.38
N LEU A 99 19.55 -1.06 -0.62
CA LEU A 99 19.23 -1.11 0.81
C LEU A 99 17.71 -0.91 1.07
N CYS A 100 16.91 -0.90 0.03
CA CYS A 100 15.48 -0.60 0.14
C CYS A 100 14.65 -1.88 0.21
N ASP A 101 13.81 -2.03 1.24
CA ASP A 101 12.87 -3.17 1.42
C ASP A 101 11.88 -3.33 0.27
N LYS A 102 11.71 -2.30 -0.56
CA LYS A 102 10.84 -2.32 -1.73
C LYS A 102 11.57 -2.73 -3.02
N SER A 103 12.88 -2.96 -2.97
CA SER A 103 13.68 -3.35 -4.15
C SER A 103 13.09 -4.59 -4.81
N GLY A 104 13.05 -4.61 -6.14
CA GLY A 104 12.41 -5.68 -6.93
C GLY A 104 10.88 -5.59 -7.01
N ASN A 105 10.22 -4.87 -6.10
CA ASN A 105 8.77 -4.64 -6.07
C ASN A 105 8.37 -3.15 -6.07
N CYS A 106 9.29 -2.28 -6.44
CA CYS A 106 9.09 -0.84 -6.48
C CYS A 106 8.60 -0.40 -7.86
N VAL A 107 7.42 0.23 -7.92
CA VAL A 107 6.84 0.71 -9.19
C VAL A 107 7.71 1.78 -9.84
N LEU A 108 8.37 2.65 -9.05
CA LEU A 108 9.28 3.67 -9.59
C LEU A 108 10.52 3.04 -10.21
N GLN A 109 11.09 2.02 -9.58
CA GLN A 109 12.25 1.26 -10.09
C GLN A 109 11.91 0.55 -11.40
N ASP A 110 10.76 -0.14 -11.46
CA ASP A 110 10.28 -0.80 -12.70
C ASP A 110 10.08 0.23 -13.83
N LEU A 111 9.45 1.36 -13.55
CA LEU A 111 9.25 2.42 -14.53
C LEU A 111 10.57 3.02 -15.03
N ALA A 112 11.55 3.22 -14.16
CA ALA A 112 12.86 3.70 -14.53
C ALA A 112 13.56 2.73 -15.51
N TYR A 113 13.49 1.44 -15.21
CA TYR A 113 14.02 0.39 -16.09
C TYR A 113 13.30 0.35 -17.45
N ARG A 114 11.97 0.25 -17.45
CA ARG A 114 11.13 0.16 -18.66
C ARG A 114 11.24 1.36 -19.58
N LEU A 115 11.43 2.56 -19.02
CA LEU A 115 11.57 3.80 -19.79
C LEU A 115 13.03 4.13 -20.14
N GLY A 116 13.96 3.27 -19.76
CA GLY A 116 15.38 3.42 -20.06
C GLY A 116 16.00 4.69 -19.44
N VAL A 117 15.67 4.97 -18.18
CA VAL A 117 16.32 6.05 -17.41
C VAL A 117 17.66 5.51 -16.91
N LYS A 118 18.76 5.93 -17.51
CA LYS A 118 20.13 5.54 -17.12
C LYS A 118 20.84 6.60 -16.29
N GLU A 119 20.39 7.83 -16.40
CA GLU A 119 20.96 8.99 -15.75
C GLU A 119 19.85 9.89 -15.24
N VAL A 120 20.09 10.53 -14.10
CA VAL A 120 19.20 11.52 -13.51
C VAL A 120 19.86 12.89 -13.61
N ARG A 121 19.37 13.71 -14.53
CA ARG A 121 19.92 15.05 -14.82
C ARG A 121 19.53 16.12 -13.81
N TYR A 122 18.55 15.85 -12.98
CA TYR A 122 18.00 16.80 -12.02
C TYR A 122 18.63 16.58 -10.65
N GLU A 123 19.08 17.68 -10.03
CA GLU A 123 19.60 17.65 -8.67
C GLU A 123 18.47 17.53 -7.65
N ASN A 124 18.75 16.90 -6.53
CA ASN A 124 17.83 16.83 -5.41
C ASN A 124 17.84 18.17 -4.68
N THR A 125 16.70 18.85 -4.67
CA THR A 125 16.50 20.12 -3.96
C THR A 125 15.73 19.94 -2.64
N LYS A 126 15.34 18.70 -2.29
CA LYS A 126 14.69 18.40 -1.02
C LYS A 126 15.73 18.25 0.08
N GLU A 127 15.43 18.83 1.22
CA GLU A 127 16.16 18.54 2.45
C GLU A 127 15.90 17.10 2.89
N GLU A 128 16.93 16.44 3.37
CA GLU A 128 16.81 15.10 3.93
C GLU A 128 15.99 15.15 5.21
N GLN A 129 14.99 14.26 5.28
CA GLN A 129 14.08 14.17 6.42
C GLN A 129 14.42 12.95 7.27
N PRO A 130 14.27 13.03 8.60
CA PRO A 130 14.50 11.89 9.47
C PRO A 130 13.50 10.76 9.19
N LEU A 131 13.96 9.53 9.41
CA LEU A 131 13.14 8.35 9.40
C LEU A 131 12.16 8.38 10.58
N ASP A 132 10.88 8.15 10.34
CA ASP A 132 9.88 8.05 11.40
C ASP A 132 9.64 6.57 11.76
N CYS A 133 10.21 6.17 12.89
CA CYS A 133 10.08 4.84 13.50
C CYS A 133 9.22 4.86 14.78
N SER A 134 8.43 5.92 15.00
CA SER A 134 7.64 6.08 16.23
C SER A 134 6.48 5.09 16.35
N SER A 135 5.96 4.61 15.23
CA SER A 135 4.89 3.60 15.23
C SER A 135 5.45 2.20 15.52
N TYR A 136 4.70 1.41 16.26
CA TYR A 136 5.05 0.02 16.56
C TYR A 136 4.93 -0.92 15.35
N SER A 137 4.29 -0.51 14.27
CA SER A 137 4.06 -1.37 13.09
C SER A 137 4.52 -0.76 11.77
N ILE A 138 4.61 0.56 11.67
CA ILE A 138 4.88 1.28 10.42
C ILE A 138 6.15 2.10 10.54
N ILE A 139 7.03 1.96 9.56
CA ILE A 139 8.18 2.84 9.35
C ILE A 139 7.89 3.74 8.15
N ARG A 140 8.16 5.03 8.29
CA ARG A 140 7.93 6.02 7.25
C ARG A 140 9.24 6.73 6.90
N ASP A 141 9.62 6.67 5.62
CA ASP A 141 10.79 7.34 5.05
C ASP A 141 10.34 8.40 4.05
N PRO A 142 10.30 9.69 4.44
CA PRO A 142 9.89 10.78 3.55
C PRO A 142 10.80 10.94 2.32
N ASN A 143 12.08 10.51 2.39
CA ASN A 143 13.05 10.65 1.30
C ASN A 143 12.75 9.70 0.12
N LYS A 144 11.94 8.67 0.36
CA LYS A 144 11.45 7.73 -0.65
C LYS A 144 10.04 8.07 -1.17
N CYS A 145 9.47 9.19 -0.73
CA CYS A 145 8.11 9.59 -1.07
C CYS A 145 8.03 10.29 -2.42
N VAL A 146 7.18 9.81 -3.32
CA VAL A 146 6.88 10.40 -4.64
C VAL A 146 5.60 11.25 -4.66
N LEU A 147 5.07 11.61 -3.50
CA LEU A 147 3.89 12.46 -3.33
C LEU A 147 2.65 12.01 -4.12
N CYS A 148 2.48 10.70 -4.29
CA CYS A 148 1.33 10.14 -5.03
C CYS A 148 0.00 10.27 -4.28
N GLY A 149 0.01 10.55 -2.97
CA GLY A 149 -1.18 10.73 -2.14
C GLY A 149 -2.00 9.45 -1.89
N ASN A 150 -1.55 8.27 -2.31
CA ASN A 150 -2.30 7.03 -2.12
C ASN A 150 -2.49 6.70 -0.64
N CYS A 151 -1.44 6.82 0.18
CA CYS A 151 -1.49 6.53 1.62
C CYS A 151 -2.43 7.48 2.37
N VAL A 152 -2.44 8.77 2.02
CA VAL A 152 -3.34 9.76 2.61
C VAL A 152 -4.78 9.41 2.30
N ARG A 153 -5.09 9.12 1.04
CA ARG A 153 -6.46 8.75 0.61
C ARG A 153 -6.89 7.39 1.17
N ALA A 154 -6.01 6.38 1.18
CA ALA A 154 -6.34 5.09 1.79
C ALA A 154 -6.64 5.23 3.30
N CYS A 155 -5.86 6.02 4.02
CA CYS A 155 -6.08 6.30 5.44
C CYS A 155 -7.41 7.03 5.68
N ARG A 156 -7.75 7.98 4.80
CA ARG A 156 -8.97 8.77 4.91
C ARG A 156 -10.21 8.03 4.38
N GLU A 157 -10.15 7.52 3.14
CA GLU A 157 -11.32 7.05 2.40
C GLU A 157 -11.70 5.60 2.73
N LEU A 158 -10.70 4.74 3.03
CA LEU A 158 -10.92 3.32 3.34
C LEU A 158 -10.93 3.05 4.84
N GLN A 159 -10.04 3.70 5.60
CA GLN A 159 -9.91 3.45 7.04
C GLN A 159 -10.63 4.48 7.92
N GLY A 160 -10.93 5.68 7.41
CA GLY A 160 -11.59 6.74 8.19
C GLY A 160 -10.74 7.31 9.32
N VAL A 161 -9.41 7.04 9.36
CA VAL A 161 -8.52 7.43 10.47
C VAL A 161 -7.87 8.79 10.25
N GLU A 162 -7.56 9.15 9.00
CA GLU A 162 -6.94 10.43 8.61
C GLU A 162 -5.62 10.78 9.33
N ALA A 163 -4.83 9.77 9.72
CA ALA A 163 -3.55 10.00 10.42
C ALA A 163 -2.47 10.67 9.54
N LEU A 164 -2.60 10.62 8.22
CA LEU A 164 -1.66 11.18 7.26
C LEU A 164 -2.32 12.28 6.41
N GLY A 165 -1.59 13.38 6.20
CA GLY A 165 -1.97 14.47 5.32
C GLY A 165 -0.83 14.87 4.39
N ILE A 166 -1.12 15.74 3.40
CA ILE A 166 -0.08 16.43 2.63
C ILE A 166 0.05 17.83 3.20
N ALA A 167 1.26 18.17 3.64
CA ALA A 167 1.59 19.48 4.15
C ALA A 167 2.53 20.22 3.19
N PHE A 168 2.54 21.55 3.29
CA PHE A 168 3.33 22.46 2.47
C PHE A 168 3.01 22.36 0.97
N ARG A 169 3.82 22.96 0.13
CA ARG A 169 3.66 22.99 -1.32
C ARG A 169 5.00 23.18 -2.04
N GLY A 170 5.04 22.93 -3.34
CA GLY A 170 6.27 23.02 -4.12
C GLY A 170 7.29 21.98 -3.69
N THR A 171 8.54 22.36 -3.54
CA THR A 171 9.65 21.48 -3.14
C THR A 171 9.56 21.00 -1.70
N GLU A 172 8.90 21.78 -0.84
CA GLU A 172 8.71 21.45 0.57
C GLU A 172 7.54 20.48 0.82
N ALA A 173 6.71 20.23 -0.21
CA ALA A 173 5.56 19.34 -0.07
C ALA A 173 5.98 17.97 0.47
N THR A 174 5.31 17.52 1.54
CA THR A 174 5.60 16.24 2.18
C THR A 174 4.32 15.58 2.70
N VAL A 175 4.32 14.26 2.76
CA VAL A 175 3.28 13.49 3.45
C VAL A 175 3.72 13.34 4.91
N MET A 176 2.89 13.82 5.83
CA MET A 176 3.21 13.78 7.26
C MET A 176 1.95 13.66 8.11
N PRO A 177 2.05 13.23 9.36
CA PRO A 177 1.01 13.41 10.36
C PRO A 177 0.82 14.89 10.73
N ALA A 178 -0.31 15.20 11.37
CA ALA A 178 -0.59 16.55 11.86
C ALA A 178 0.55 17.06 12.76
N PHE A 179 0.93 18.33 12.57
CA PHE A 179 1.99 19.03 13.32
C PHE A 179 3.38 18.35 13.24
N ASN A 180 3.61 17.56 12.21
CA ASN A 180 4.86 16.78 12.03
C ASN A 180 5.24 15.91 13.26
N LYS A 181 4.24 15.41 13.98
CA LYS A 181 4.43 14.44 15.05
C LYS A 181 4.87 13.09 14.48
N GLY A 182 5.45 12.24 15.32
CA GLY A 182 5.66 10.85 14.97
C GLY A 182 4.33 10.13 14.68
N LEU A 183 4.31 9.20 13.74
CA LEU A 183 3.07 8.48 13.37
C LEU A 183 2.45 7.75 14.57
N GLY A 184 3.30 7.20 15.47
CA GLY A 184 2.88 6.55 16.72
C GLY A 184 2.28 7.48 17.77
N GLU A 185 2.44 8.80 17.62
CA GLU A 185 1.87 9.81 18.51
C GLU A 185 0.52 10.35 18.02
N THR A 186 -0.03 9.73 16.98
CA THR A 186 -1.27 10.16 16.32
C THR A 186 -2.39 9.14 16.51
N MET A 187 -3.53 9.38 15.86
CA MET A 187 -4.66 8.45 15.83
C MET A 187 -4.41 7.20 14.97
N CYS A 188 -3.17 6.96 14.54
CA CYS A 188 -2.83 5.81 13.72
C CYS A 188 -3.11 4.50 14.45
N VAL A 189 -3.88 3.62 13.83
CA VAL A 189 -4.26 2.31 14.38
C VAL A 189 -3.34 1.17 13.90
N GLY A 190 -2.23 1.47 13.24
CA GLY A 190 -1.25 0.49 12.78
C GLY A 190 -1.72 -0.51 11.71
N CYS A 191 -2.84 -0.24 11.01
CA CYS A 191 -3.48 -1.18 10.09
C CYS A 191 -2.69 -1.56 8.82
N GLY A 192 -1.63 -0.81 8.46
CA GLY A 192 -0.76 -1.10 7.31
C GLY A 192 -1.32 -0.78 5.93
N GLN A 193 -2.56 -0.29 5.78
CA GLN A 193 -3.15 0.00 4.46
C GLN A 193 -2.34 1.04 3.67
N CYS A 194 -1.75 2.01 4.32
CA CYS A 194 -0.86 2.98 3.70
C CYS A 194 0.37 2.33 3.04
N ARG A 195 0.90 1.26 3.61
CA ARG A 195 2.00 0.47 3.05
C ARG A 195 1.57 -0.31 1.81
N VAL A 196 0.37 -0.91 1.83
CA VAL A 196 -0.16 -1.70 0.70
C VAL A 196 -0.27 -0.85 -0.57
N VAL A 197 -0.77 0.39 -0.44
CA VAL A 197 -0.96 1.29 -1.58
C VAL A 197 0.29 2.12 -1.94
N CYS A 198 1.37 2.05 -1.16
CA CYS A 198 2.58 2.80 -1.44
C CYS A 198 3.35 2.20 -2.63
N PRO A 199 3.56 2.96 -3.73
CA PRO A 199 4.23 2.45 -4.91
C PRO A 199 5.77 2.39 -4.77
N THR A 200 6.31 2.98 -3.71
CA THR A 200 7.74 3.03 -3.39
C THR A 200 8.02 2.48 -1.98
N GLY A 201 9.25 2.56 -1.50
CA GLY A 201 9.65 2.18 -0.15
C GLY A 201 9.46 3.28 0.91
N ALA A 202 8.61 4.29 0.63
CA ALA A 202 8.38 5.39 1.58
C ALA A 202 7.59 4.96 2.83
N ILE A 203 6.86 3.87 2.77
CA ILE A 203 6.15 3.28 3.91
C ILE A 203 6.43 1.78 3.89
N THR A 204 7.03 1.30 4.96
CA THR A 204 7.35 -0.11 5.19
C THR A 204 6.77 -0.58 6.52
N ILE A 205 6.77 -1.88 6.77
CA ILE A 205 6.43 -2.46 8.06
C ILE A 205 7.70 -2.60 8.91
N ARG A 206 7.56 -2.38 10.19
CA ARG A 206 8.59 -2.72 11.16
C ARG A 206 8.75 -4.24 11.17
N SER A 207 9.98 -4.70 11.04
CA SER A 207 10.32 -6.12 11.21
C SER A 207 10.83 -6.34 12.62
N ASP A 208 10.31 -7.36 13.28
CA ASP A 208 10.76 -7.81 14.59
C ASP A 208 11.45 -9.20 14.47
N ILE A 209 11.89 -9.58 13.26
CA ILE A 209 12.56 -10.86 13.01
C ILE A 209 13.83 -10.98 13.86
N ASP A 210 14.64 -9.93 13.91
CA ASP A 210 15.88 -9.92 14.71
C ASP A 210 15.61 -10.16 16.20
N ALA A 211 14.46 -9.67 16.71
CA ALA A 211 14.05 -9.91 18.10
C ALA A 211 13.61 -11.37 18.35
N VAL A 212 13.07 -12.03 17.30
CA VAL A 212 12.70 -13.47 17.39
C VAL A 212 13.95 -14.36 17.29
N GLU A 213 14.98 -13.91 16.59
CA GLU A 213 16.25 -14.64 16.42
C GLU A 213 17.23 -14.40 17.58
N ASP A 214 16.95 -13.45 18.48
CA ASP A 214 17.75 -13.17 19.66
C ASP A 214 17.65 -14.34 20.67
N PRO A 215 18.78 -15.04 20.98
CA PRO A 215 18.78 -16.22 21.85
C PRO A 215 18.39 -15.93 23.30
N ASP A 216 18.48 -14.67 23.74
CA ASP A 216 18.10 -14.25 25.09
C ASP A 216 16.63 -13.83 25.22
N THR A 217 15.92 -13.80 24.10
CA THR A 217 14.49 -13.45 24.04
C THR A 217 13.62 -14.69 24.05
N ARG A 218 12.73 -14.82 25.05
CA ARG A 218 11.70 -15.85 25.08
C ARG A 218 10.62 -15.55 24.04
N VAL A 219 10.42 -16.43 23.08
CA VAL A 219 9.51 -16.25 21.96
C VAL A 219 8.31 -17.15 22.07
N ILE A 220 7.12 -16.58 22.10
CA ILE A 220 5.84 -17.29 22.23
C ILE A 220 5.02 -17.07 20.95
N ALA A 221 4.49 -18.13 20.38
CA ALA A 221 3.57 -18.08 19.25
C ALA A 221 2.13 -18.38 19.68
N GLN A 222 1.17 -17.64 19.13
CA GLN A 222 -0.25 -17.95 19.23
C GLN A 222 -0.80 -18.16 17.81
N ILE A 223 -1.43 -19.32 17.57
CA ILE A 223 -1.91 -19.73 16.25
C ILE A 223 -3.40 -19.46 16.14
N ALA A 224 -3.78 -18.59 15.17
CA ALA A 224 -5.19 -18.32 14.86
C ALA A 224 -5.90 -19.57 14.30
N PRO A 225 -7.20 -19.77 14.57
CA PRO A 225 -7.95 -20.95 14.12
C PRO A 225 -7.93 -21.17 12.60
N ALA A 226 -7.94 -20.09 11.80
CA ALA A 226 -7.88 -20.19 10.35
C ALA A 226 -6.52 -20.71 9.83
N VAL A 227 -5.42 -20.39 10.51
CA VAL A 227 -4.06 -20.79 10.09
C VAL A 227 -3.87 -22.30 10.12
N ARG A 228 -4.47 -23.00 11.10
CA ARG A 228 -4.38 -24.47 11.20
C ARG A 228 -4.96 -25.23 10.00
N VAL A 229 -5.86 -24.57 9.26
CA VAL A 229 -6.46 -25.11 8.03
C VAL A 229 -5.76 -24.57 6.79
N ALA A 230 -5.56 -23.23 6.71
CA ALA A 230 -4.96 -22.59 5.55
C ALA A 230 -3.49 -22.98 5.33
N ALA A 231 -2.71 -23.17 6.38
CA ALA A 231 -1.32 -23.61 6.25
C ALA A 231 -1.20 -25.00 5.58
N GLY A 232 -2.20 -25.85 5.71
CA GLY A 232 -2.25 -27.17 5.06
C GLY A 232 -2.25 -27.09 3.54
N ASP A 233 -2.90 -26.08 2.97
CA ASP A 233 -2.98 -25.89 1.51
C ASP A 233 -1.58 -25.63 0.90
N ALA A 234 -0.73 -24.88 1.58
CA ALA A 234 0.64 -24.63 1.15
C ALA A 234 1.52 -25.90 1.14
N PHE A 235 1.17 -26.90 1.93
CA PHE A 235 1.89 -28.17 2.05
C PHE A 235 1.18 -29.32 1.29
N GLY A 236 0.22 -29.01 0.43
CA GLY A 236 -0.48 -30.00 -0.38
C GLY A 236 -1.39 -30.95 0.41
N LEU A 237 -1.83 -30.58 1.62
CA LEU A 237 -2.80 -31.36 2.38
C LEU A 237 -4.20 -31.22 1.76
N PRO A 238 -5.07 -32.23 1.95
CA PRO A 238 -6.47 -32.13 1.53
C PRO A 238 -7.15 -30.92 2.15
N LYS A 239 -7.95 -30.20 1.36
CA LYS A 239 -8.68 -29.01 1.83
C LYS A 239 -9.49 -29.30 3.09
N GLY A 240 -9.42 -28.40 4.05
CA GLY A 240 -10.11 -28.52 5.32
C GLY A 240 -9.44 -29.43 6.36
N LYS A 241 -8.32 -30.08 6.03
CA LYS A 241 -7.57 -30.89 6.99
C LYS A 241 -6.72 -30.03 7.91
N SER A 242 -6.86 -30.22 9.21
CA SER A 242 -6.04 -29.50 10.19
C SER A 242 -4.56 -29.86 10.04
N SER A 243 -3.72 -28.84 9.96
CA SER A 243 -2.26 -28.93 9.93
C SER A 243 -1.61 -28.54 11.27
N MET A 244 -2.40 -28.38 12.34
CA MET A 244 -1.96 -27.83 13.63
C MET A 244 -0.68 -28.48 14.15
N GLY A 245 -0.61 -29.81 14.22
CA GLY A 245 0.57 -30.53 14.71
C GLY A 245 1.83 -30.22 13.89
N LYS A 246 1.71 -30.07 12.58
CA LYS A 246 2.83 -29.71 11.71
C LYS A 246 3.28 -28.25 11.92
N VAL A 247 2.33 -27.32 12.09
CA VAL A 247 2.62 -25.91 12.36
C VAL A 247 3.31 -25.75 13.71
N VAL A 248 2.80 -26.40 14.76
CA VAL A 248 3.43 -26.42 16.11
C VAL A 248 4.86 -26.96 16.03
N SER A 249 5.06 -28.10 15.36
CA SER A 249 6.38 -28.71 15.22
C SER A 249 7.35 -27.81 14.45
N ALA A 250 6.87 -27.14 13.39
CA ALA A 250 7.69 -26.20 12.62
C ALA A 250 8.11 -24.99 13.46
N LEU A 251 7.18 -24.41 14.24
CA LEU A 251 7.50 -23.26 15.11
C LEU A 251 8.53 -23.63 16.18
N HIS A 252 8.41 -24.79 16.82
CA HIS A 252 9.45 -25.25 17.76
C HIS A 252 10.81 -25.48 17.08
N GLN A 253 10.83 -26.00 15.84
CA GLN A 253 12.08 -26.13 15.08
C GLN A 253 12.68 -24.79 14.67
N MET A 254 11.88 -23.75 14.56
CA MET A 254 12.33 -22.36 14.30
C MET A 254 12.84 -21.65 15.58
N GLY A 255 12.74 -22.28 16.75
CA GLY A 255 13.22 -21.72 18.00
C GLY A 255 12.17 -21.05 18.88
N PHE A 256 10.87 -21.22 18.57
CA PHE A 256 9.81 -20.72 19.47
C PHE A 256 9.75 -21.58 20.74
N ASP A 257 9.79 -20.93 21.90
CA ASP A 257 9.77 -21.60 23.22
C ASP A 257 8.42 -22.25 23.52
N GLU A 258 7.35 -21.51 23.21
CA GLU A 258 5.98 -21.96 23.47
C GLU A 258 5.06 -21.64 22.30
N VAL A 259 4.10 -22.55 22.07
CA VAL A 259 3.11 -22.41 21.00
C VAL A 259 1.71 -22.70 21.55
N TYR A 260 0.83 -21.72 21.48
CA TYR A 260 -0.55 -21.80 21.99
C TYR A 260 -1.58 -21.78 20.84
N ASP A 261 -2.67 -22.49 21.05
CA ASP A 261 -3.89 -22.38 20.22
C ASP A 261 -4.74 -21.20 20.70
N THR A 262 -5.19 -20.36 19.78
CA THR A 262 -6.13 -19.28 20.08
C THR A 262 -7.46 -19.77 20.68
N GLY A 263 -7.86 -21.03 20.43
CA GLY A 263 -9.00 -21.64 21.09
C GLY A 263 -8.87 -21.63 22.62
N PHE A 264 -7.69 -21.94 23.15
CA PHE A 264 -7.40 -21.84 24.59
C PHE A 264 -7.49 -20.41 25.10
N SER A 265 -6.89 -19.46 24.37
CA SER A 265 -6.97 -18.03 24.73
C SER A 265 -8.40 -17.49 24.68
N ALA A 266 -9.20 -17.96 23.73
CA ALA A 266 -10.61 -17.59 23.61
C ALA A 266 -11.43 -18.08 24.81
N ASP A 267 -11.18 -19.28 25.30
CA ASP A 267 -11.84 -19.81 26.51
C ASP A 267 -11.52 -18.96 27.74
N LEU A 268 -10.26 -18.55 27.91
CA LEU A 268 -9.87 -17.62 28.98
C LEU A 268 -10.56 -16.26 28.84
N THR A 269 -10.62 -15.69 27.62
CA THR A 269 -11.32 -14.44 27.36
C THR A 269 -12.80 -14.52 27.74
N VAL A 270 -13.48 -15.59 27.33
CA VAL A 270 -14.90 -15.83 27.67
C VAL A 270 -15.10 -15.90 29.19
N MET A 271 -14.19 -16.53 29.92
CA MET A 271 -14.26 -16.62 31.37
C MET A 271 -14.14 -15.25 32.03
N GLU A 272 -13.15 -14.46 31.64
CA GLU A 272 -12.90 -13.11 32.19
C GLU A 272 -14.02 -12.14 31.85
N GLU A 273 -14.45 -12.08 30.59
CA GLU A 273 -15.54 -11.22 30.15
C GLU A 273 -16.87 -11.58 30.79
N SER A 274 -17.14 -12.87 30.97
CA SER A 274 -18.34 -13.33 31.69
C SER A 274 -18.32 -12.92 33.16
N ALA A 275 -17.16 -13.00 33.82
CA ALA A 275 -16.99 -12.57 35.20
C ALA A 275 -17.19 -11.04 35.33
N GLU A 276 -16.61 -10.25 34.40
CA GLU A 276 -16.80 -8.80 34.34
C GLU A 276 -18.28 -8.43 34.11
N PHE A 277 -18.92 -9.07 33.12
CA PHE A 277 -20.35 -8.84 32.83
C PHE A 277 -21.22 -9.12 34.04
N LEU A 278 -21.04 -10.26 34.68
CA LEU A 278 -21.80 -10.61 35.92
C LEU A 278 -21.55 -9.63 37.05
N ASN A 279 -20.31 -9.14 37.20
CA ASN A 279 -19.98 -8.14 38.18
C ASN A 279 -20.70 -6.80 37.91
N ARG A 280 -20.72 -6.35 36.63
CA ARG A 280 -21.45 -5.14 36.24
C ARG A 280 -22.96 -5.27 36.45
N VAL A 281 -23.54 -6.42 36.12
CA VAL A 281 -24.98 -6.67 36.37
C VAL A 281 -25.32 -6.63 37.88
N LYS A 282 -24.51 -7.28 38.72
CA LYS A 282 -24.74 -7.37 40.16
C LYS A 282 -24.53 -6.04 40.88
N ASN A 283 -23.54 -5.27 40.45
CA ASN A 283 -23.10 -4.06 41.14
C ASN A 283 -23.54 -2.75 40.46
N GLY A 284 -24.45 -2.80 39.48
CA GLY A 284 -25.01 -1.61 38.83
C GLY A 284 -24.02 -0.92 37.87
N GLY A 285 -23.10 -1.63 37.23
CA GLY A 285 -22.16 -1.07 36.30
C GLY A 285 -22.80 -0.68 34.95
N LYS A 286 -22.01 0.04 34.11
CA LYS A 286 -22.48 0.52 32.81
C LYS A 286 -22.69 -0.64 31.82
N LEU A 287 -23.88 -0.67 31.20
CA LEU A 287 -24.28 -1.59 30.15
C LEU A 287 -24.72 -0.80 28.90
N PRO A 288 -24.63 -1.36 27.67
CA PRO A 288 -24.06 -2.68 27.33
C PRO A 288 -22.56 -2.78 27.55
N LEU A 289 -22.06 -3.99 27.80
CA LEU A 289 -20.64 -4.30 27.72
C LEU A 289 -20.32 -4.56 26.25
N MET A 290 -19.37 -3.82 25.71
CA MET A 290 -18.81 -4.06 24.37
C MET A 290 -17.35 -4.48 24.53
N THR A 291 -16.97 -5.57 23.89
CA THR A 291 -15.65 -6.18 23.93
C THR A 291 -15.08 -6.33 22.52
#